data_bc2c9e3c8a6180bed565bfcbb420d63d
#
_entry.id   bc2c9e3c8a6180bed565bfcbb420d63d
#
_cell.length_a   1.000
_cell.length_b   1.000
_cell.length_c   1.000
_cell.angle_alpha   90.00
_cell.angle_beta   90.00
_cell.angle_gamma   90.00
#
_symmetry.space_group_name_H-M   'P 1'
#
loop_
_entity.id
_entity.type
_entity.pdbx_description
1 polymer ?
#
loop_
_entity_poly.entity_id
_entity_poly.type
_entity_poly.pdbx_seq_one_letter_code
_entity_poly.pdbx_strand_id
1 'polypeptide(L)'
;SFMLSILPIVALLTTLIGIIIVKGADTAQSISYLILLGAAIFSFALSTIFAPQPISKIIEGIKKSSSQILPAIPILIFIATVSATWMLSGVVPTLIDYGLSIINPKFFLLIACAVCAVISVLSGSSWSTIATIGIAFQGIGNVMGYSDGWIAGAIISGAYFGDKVSPLS
;
A
#
# COMPACT_ATOMS: atom_id res chain seq x y z
N SER A 1 7.32 27.81 8.57
CA SER A 1 6.23 27.68 9.53
C SER A 1 5.51 26.35 9.32
N PHE A 2 5.10 25.67 10.39
CA PHE A 2 4.46 24.34 10.36
C PHE A 2 3.25 24.26 9.40
N MET A 3 2.45 25.31 9.34
CA MET A 3 1.31 25.39 8.40
C MET A 3 1.72 25.28 6.92
N LEU A 4 2.82 25.88 6.52
CA LEU A 4 3.31 25.80 5.15
C LEU A 4 3.77 24.40 4.75
N SER A 5 4.26 23.61 5.72
CA SER A 5 4.69 22.23 5.46
C SER A 5 3.52 21.26 5.29
N ILE A 6 2.34 21.61 5.84
CA ILE A 6 1.13 20.78 5.70
C ILE A 6 0.41 21.03 4.38
N LEU A 7 0.55 22.23 3.81
CA LEU A 7 -0.19 22.66 2.61
C LEU A 7 -0.03 21.70 1.41
N PRO A 8 1.17 21.22 1.06
CA PRO A 8 1.33 20.23 -0.02
C PRO A 8 0.62 18.90 0.24
N ILE A 9 0.61 18.46 1.50
CA ILE A 9 -0.05 17.20 1.89
C ILE A 9 -1.57 17.35 1.74
N VAL A 10 -2.12 18.46 2.22
CA VAL A 10 -3.56 18.77 2.08
C VAL A 10 -3.95 18.89 0.61
N ALA A 11 -3.14 19.58 -0.20
CA ALA A 11 -3.38 19.72 -1.65
C ALA A 11 -3.35 18.35 -2.35
N LEU A 12 -2.42 17.47 -2.00
CA LEU A 12 -2.33 16.12 -2.54
C LEU A 12 -3.57 15.30 -2.17
N LEU A 13 -3.95 15.28 -0.89
CA LEU A 13 -5.10 14.52 -0.41
C LEU A 13 -6.41 15.02 -1.03
N THR A 14 -6.62 16.33 -1.07
CA THR A 14 -7.84 16.90 -1.67
C THR A 14 -7.94 16.63 -3.17
N THR A 15 -6.83 16.69 -3.89
CA THR A 15 -6.78 16.34 -5.32
C THR A 15 -7.09 14.87 -5.54
N LEU A 16 -6.49 13.98 -4.75
CA LEU A 16 -6.72 12.54 -4.84
C LEU A 16 -8.17 12.17 -4.53
N ILE A 17 -8.71 12.69 -3.42
CA ILE A 17 -10.11 12.47 -3.03
C ILE A 17 -11.06 13.04 -4.08
N GLY A 18 -10.80 14.24 -4.59
CA GLY A 18 -11.61 14.86 -5.64
C GLY A 18 -11.67 14.02 -6.92
N ILE A 19 -10.54 13.45 -7.35
CA ILE A 19 -10.49 12.59 -8.53
C ILE A 19 -11.22 11.26 -8.29
N ILE A 20 -11.07 10.66 -7.10
CA ILE A 20 -11.78 9.42 -6.75
C ILE A 20 -13.30 9.63 -6.80
N ILE A 21 -13.79 10.75 -6.26
CA ILE A 21 -15.22 11.06 -6.24
C ILE A 21 -15.76 11.33 -7.64
N VAL A 22 -15.01 12.06 -8.49
CA VAL A 22 -15.50 12.51 -9.80
C VAL A 22 -15.29 11.47 -10.90
N LYS A 23 -14.15 10.78 -10.90
CA LYS A 23 -13.73 9.89 -12.00
C LYS A 23 -13.56 8.42 -11.60
N GLY A 24 -13.73 8.11 -10.31
CA GLY A 24 -13.57 6.76 -9.79
C GLY A 24 -12.13 6.40 -9.40
N ALA A 25 -12.01 5.31 -8.64
CA ALA A 25 -10.74 4.85 -8.09
C ALA A 25 -9.73 4.39 -9.15
N ASP A 26 -10.20 3.73 -10.22
CA ASP A 26 -9.35 3.22 -11.30
C ASP A 26 -8.63 4.35 -12.04
N THR A 27 -9.34 5.45 -12.30
CA THR A 27 -8.75 6.64 -12.92
C THR A 27 -7.74 7.30 -11.97
N ALA A 28 -8.06 7.41 -10.67
CA ALA A 28 -7.15 7.96 -9.68
C ALA A 28 -5.86 7.13 -9.59
N GLN A 29 -5.96 5.80 -9.64
CA GLN A 29 -4.80 4.90 -9.65
C GLN A 29 -3.93 5.12 -10.90
N SER A 30 -4.55 5.18 -12.07
CA SER A 30 -3.85 5.34 -13.36
C SER A 30 -3.07 6.65 -13.48
N ILE A 31 -3.54 7.73 -12.83
CA ILE A 31 -2.89 9.06 -12.87
C ILE A 31 -2.20 9.44 -11.56
N SER A 32 -2.11 8.52 -10.60
CA SER A 32 -1.52 8.77 -9.26
C SER A 32 -0.09 9.33 -9.35
N TYR A 33 0.72 8.84 -10.29
CA TYR A 33 2.08 9.32 -10.51
C TYR A 33 2.12 10.80 -10.96
N LEU A 34 1.14 11.25 -11.76
CA LEU A 34 1.03 12.65 -12.17
C LEU A 34 0.63 13.55 -10.99
N ILE A 35 -0.27 13.06 -10.14
CA ILE A 35 -0.70 13.77 -8.93
C ILE A 35 0.48 13.94 -7.97
N LEU A 36 1.26 12.87 -7.76
CA LEU A 36 2.47 12.90 -6.93
C LEU A 36 3.52 13.85 -7.51
N LEU A 37 3.74 13.83 -8.82
CA LEU A 37 4.65 14.75 -9.51
C LEU A 37 4.19 16.20 -9.34
N GLY A 38 2.90 16.47 -9.51
CA GLY A 38 2.31 17.80 -9.29
C GLY A 38 2.49 18.28 -7.86
N ALA A 39 2.25 17.41 -6.88
CA ALA A 39 2.47 17.73 -5.46
C ALA A 39 3.95 17.99 -5.15
N ALA A 40 4.87 17.27 -5.78
CA ALA A 40 6.30 17.50 -5.64
C ALA A 40 6.72 18.85 -6.21
N ILE A 41 6.25 19.20 -7.42
CA ILE A 41 6.49 20.52 -8.04
C ILE A 41 5.89 21.63 -7.17
N PHE A 42 4.68 21.46 -6.66
CA PHE A 42 4.02 22.41 -5.77
C PHE A 42 4.81 22.63 -4.47
N SER A 43 5.29 21.54 -3.85
CA SER A 43 6.15 21.61 -2.66
C SER A 43 7.46 22.35 -2.94
N PHE A 44 8.06 22.09 -4.11
CA PHE A 44 9.28 22.77 -4.54
C PHE A 44 9.04 24.29 -4.72
N ALA A 45 7.96 24.66 -5.41
CA ALA A 45 7.60 26.06 -5.62
C ALA A 45 7.35 26.80 -4.29
N LEU A 46 6.62 26.18 -3.36
CA LEU A 46 6.41 26.73 -2.02
C LEU A 46 7.73 26.92 -1.26
N SER A 47 8.63 25.94 -1.35
CA SER A 47 9.93 26.00 -0.69
C SER A 47 10.79 27.15 -1.24
N THR A 48 10.78 27.39 -2.55
CA THR A 48 11.53 28.48 -3.18
C THR A 48 11.01 29.87 -2.83
N ILE A 49 9.66 29.99 -2.64
CA ILE A 49 9.03 31.28 -2.34
C ILE A 49 9.13 31.63 -0.85
N PHE A 50 8.84 30.69 0.04
CA PHE A 50 8.71 30.97 1.48
C PHE A 50 9.91 30.58 2.34
N ALA A 51 10.78 29.71 1.84
CA ALA A 51 11.97 29.25 2.55
C ALA A 51 13.07 28.90 1.52
N PRO A 52 13.63 29.92 0.84
CA PRO A 52 14.63 29.68 -0.19
C PRO A 52 15.81 28.88 0.37
N GLN A 53 15.97 27.66 -0.13
CA GLN A 53 17.08 26.81 0.17
C GLN A 53 18.04 26.75 -1.03
N PRO A 54 19.35 26.68 -0.80
CA PRO A 54 20.28 26.51 -1.90
C PRO A 54 19.99 25.20 -2.62
N ILE A 55 20.06 25.24 -3.95
CA ILE A 55 19.75 24.08 -4.83
C ILE A 55 20.57 22.83 -4.41
N SER A 56 21.77 23.03 -3.90
CA SER A 56 22.62 21.95 -3.38
C SER A 56 21.94 21.13 -2.28
N LYS A 57 21.25 21.77 -1.32
CA LYS A 57 20.50 21.09 -0.26
C LYS A 57 19.31 20.31 -0.79
N ILE A 58 18.64 20.82 -1.82
CA ILE A 58 17.51 20.14 -2.45
C ILE A 58 17.99 18.89 -3.16
N ILE A 59 19.09 18.99 -3.93
CA ILE A 59 19.71 17.83 -4.60
C ILE A 59 20.20 16.81 -3.58
N GLU A 60 20.79 17.24 -2.48
CA GLU A 60 21.22 16.36 -1.40
C GLU A 60 20.05 15.64 -0.75
N GLY A 61 18.94 16.35 -0.50
CA GLY A 61 17.69 15.77 -0.01
C GLY A 61 17.12 14.71 -0.95
N ILE A 62 17.09 14.99 -2.26
CA ILE A 62 16.65 14.03 -3.28
C ILE A 62 17.56 12.80 -3.30
N LYS A 63 18.88 13.00 -3.32
CA LYS A 63 19.86 11.90 -3.27
C LYS A 63 19.68 11.02 -2.04
N LYS A 64 19.53 11.64 -0.86
CA LYS A 64 19.31 10.93 0.40
C LYS A 64 18.00 10.12 0.38
N SER A 65 16.91 10.73 -0.06
CA SER A 65 15.61 10.03 -0.18
C SER A 65 15.66 8.89 -1.19
N SER A 66 16.29 9.10 -2.35
CA SER A 66 16.44 8.05 -3.36
C SER A 66 17.30 6.89 -2.85
N SER A 67 18.40 7.16 -2.13
CA SER A 67 19.24 6.10 -1.57
C SER A 67 18.52 5.25 -0.49
N GLN A 68 17.53 5.80 0.19
CA GLN A 68 16.72 5.07 1.15
C GLN A 68 15.70 4.15 0.47
N ILE A 69 15.26 4.48 -0.75
CA ILE A 69 14.28 3.69 -1.51
C ILE A 69 14.96 2.56 -2.29
N LEU A 70 16.20 2.76 -2.75
CA LEU A 70 16.93 1.78 -3.55
C LEU A 70 16.94 0.35 -2.97
N PRO A 71 17.16 0.12 -1.66
CA PRO A 71 17.12 -1.21 -1.09
C PRO A 71 15.74 -1.88 -1.12
N ALA A 72 14.66 -1.09 -1.21
CA ALA A 72 13.30 -1.64 -1.29
C ALA A 72 12.98 -2.26 -2.66
N ILE A 73 13.64 -1.82 -3.73
CA ILE A 73 13.38 -2.30 -5.10
C ILE A 73 13.63 -3.80 -5.25
N PRO A 74 14.79 -4.37 -4.85
CA PRO A 74 15.00 -5.81 -4.89
C PRO A 74 13.96 -6.58 -4.08
N ILE A 75 13.59 -6.08 -2.90
CA ILE A 75 12.59 -6.71 -2.04
C ILE A 75 11.25 -6.80 -2.77
N LEU A 76 10.79 -5.72 -3.40
CA LEU A 76 9.55 -5.70 -4.17
C LEU A 76 9.59 -6.67 -5.36
N ILE A 77 10.74 -6.78 -6.06
CA ILE A 77 10.92 -7.74 -7.16
C ILE A 77 10.83 -9.18 -6.64
N PHE A 78 11.50 -9.49 -5.53
CA PHE A 78 11.42 -10.84 -4.93
C PHE A 78 10.00 -11.18 -4.47
N ILE A 79 9.29 -10.25 -3.82
CA ILE A 79 7.89 -10.43 -3.41
C ILE A 79 7.00 -10.69 -4.62
N ALA A 80 7.14 -9.91 -5.69
CA ALA A 80 6.37 -10.10 -6.92
C ALA A 80 6.66 -11.46 -7.57
N THR A 81 7.92 -11.88 -7.59
CA THR A 81 8.34 -13.19 -8.12
C THR A 81 7.75 -14.34 -7.30
N VAL A 82 7.80 -14.27 -5.98
CA VAL A 82 7.19 -15.29 -5.09
C VAL A 82 5.69 -15.35 -5.31
N SER A 83 5.01 -14.21 -5.37
CA SER A 83 3.56 -14.16 -5.61
C SER A 83 3.19 -14.79 -6.95
N ALA A 84 3.94 -14.46 -8.02
CA ALA A 84 3.73 -15.04 -9.34
C ALA A 84 3.94 -16.57 -9.35
N THR A 85 5.00 -17.05 -8.69
CA THR A 85 5.26 -18.50 -8.60
C THR A 85 4.19 -19.22 -7.79
N TRP A 86 3.65 -18.63 -6.74
CA TRP A 86 2.53 -19.20 -5.96
C TRP A 86 1.24 -19.29 -6.78
N MET A 87 0.99 -18.32 -7.64
CA MET A 87 -0.14 -18.37 -8.57
C MET A 87 0.03 -19.51 -9.58
N LEU A 88 1.21 -19.60 -10.21
CA LEU A 88 1.49 -20.60 -11.25
C LEU A 88 1.60 -22.02 -10.72
N SER A 89 2.10 -22.20 -9.51
CA SER A 89 2.24 -23.53 -8.87
C SER A 89 0.95 -24.09 -8.29
N GLY A 90 -0.13 -23.31 -8.30
CA GLY A 90 -1.41 -23.73 -7.74
C GLY A 90 -1.54 -23.55 -6.22
N VAL A 91 -0.54 -22.99 -5.54
CA VAL A 91 -0.61 -22.72 -4.09
C VAL A 91 -1.76 -21.79 -3.76
N VAL A 92 -1.89 -20.65 -4.47
CA VAL A 92 -2.98 -19.69 -4.25
C VAL A 92 -4.34 -20.30 -4.56
N PRO A 93 -4.58 -20.96 -5.72
CA PRO A 93 -5.83 -21.67 -5.97
C PRO A 93 -6.20 -22.70 -4.88
N THR A 94 -5.21 -23.45 -4.39
CA THR A 94 -5.42 -24.44 -3.31
C THR A 94 -5.83 -23.74 -2.01
N LEU A 95 -5.17 -22.64 -1.63
CA LEU A 95 -5.55 -21.85 -0.45
C LEU A 95 -6.94 -21.27 -0.57
N ILE A 96 -7.36 -20.86 -1.78
CA ILE A 96 -8.72 -20.39 -2.04
C ILE A 96 -9.72 -21.51 -1.80
N ASP A 97 -9.48 -22.70 -2.34
CA ASP A 97 -10.38 -23.85 -2.20
C ASP A 97 -10.55 -24.28 -0.73
N TYR A 98 -9.44 -24.43 0.00
CA TYR A 98 -9.48 -24.69 1.43
C TYR A 98 -10.14 -23.55 2.22
N GLY A 99 -9.84 -22.30 1.89
CA GLY A 99 -10.43 -21.14 2.54
C GLY A 99 -11.96 -21.12 2.41
N LEU A 100 -12.47 -21.41 1.20
CA LEU A 100 -13.91 -21.48 0.93
C LEU A 100 -14.61 -22.59 1.74
N SER A 101 -13.92 -23.70 2.03
CA SER A 101 -14.48 -24.81 2.79
C SER A 101 -14.49 -24.59 4.31
N ILE A 102 -13.59 -23.76 4.83
CA ILE A 102 -13.38 -23.57 6.28
C ILE A 102 -13.95 -22.24 6.77
N ILE A 103 -13.85 -21.18 5.96
CA ILE A 103 -14.19 -19.82 6.38
C ILE A 103 -15.69 -19.56 6.19
N ASN A 104 -16.38 -19.25 7.30
CA ASN A 104 -17.77 -18.80 7.21
C ASN A 104 -17.82 -17.41 6.56
N PRO A 105 -18.61 -17.22 5.48
CA PRO A 105 -18.70 -15.92 4.80
C PRO A 105 -19.00 -14.75 5.73
N LYS A 106 -19.88 -14.91 6.73
CA LYS A 106 -20.23 -13.82 7.66
C LYS A 106 -19.08 -13.23 8.43
N PHE A 107 -18.02 -14.01 8.68
CA PHE A 107 -16.85 -13.61 9.44
C PHE A 107 -15.60 -13.42 8.58
N PHE A 108 -15.74 -13.53 7.27
CA PHE A 108 -14.62 -13.51 6.33
C PHE A 108 -13.69 -12.30 6.52
N LEU A 109 -14.23 -11.08 6.52
CA LEU A 109 -13.41 -9.86 6.65
C LEU A 109 -12.67 -9.80 7.99
N LEU A 110 -13.30 -10.25 9.06
CA LEU A 110 -12.67 -10.31 10.39
C LEU A 110 -11.52 -11.32 10.40
N ILE A 111 -11.75 -12.50 9.82
CA ILE A 111 -10.74 -13.57 9.72
C ILE A 111 -9.58 -13.12 8.86
N ALA A 112 -9.84 -12.52 7.70
CA ALA A 112 -8.80 -12.00 6.81
C ALA A 112 -7.94 -10.94 7.52
N CYS A 113 -8.57 -9.99 8.22
CA CYS A 113 -7.88 -8.98 9.01
C CYS A 113 -7.03 -9.60 10.11
N ALA A 114 -7.59 -10.50 10.91
CA ALA A 114 -6.91 -11.14 12.03
C ALA A 114 -5.72 -12.02 11.57
N VAL A 115 -5.90 -12.83 10.53
CA VAL A 115 -4.83 -13.68 9.99
C VAL A 115 -3.71 -12.83 9.39
N CYS A 116 -4.05 -11.79 8.61
CA CYS A 116 -3.05 -10.86 8.10
C CYS A 116 -2.30 -10.14 9.23
N ALA A 117 -2.98 -9.77 10.33
CA ALA A 117 -2.33 -9.18 11.48
C ALA A 117 -1.33 -10.14 12.14
N VAL A 118 -1.73 -11.37 12.41
CA VAL A 118 -0.87 -12.39 13.02
C VAL A 118 0.36 -12.66 12.14
N ILE A 119 0.16 -12.89 10.85
CA ILE A 119 1.27 -13.15 9.91
C ILE A 119 2.20 -11.95 9.82
N SER A 120 1.66 -10.74 9.80
CA SER A 120 2.47 -9.52 9.76
C SER A 120 3.25 -9.29 11.05
N VAL A 121 2.70 -9.63 12.22
CA VAL A 121 3.45 -9.63 13.49
C VAL A 121 4.64 -10.59 13.42
N LEU A 122 4.43 -11.78 12.88
CA LEU A 122 5.46 -12.81 12.78
C LEU A 122 6.54 -12.50 11.73
N SER A 123 6.15 -11.89 10.61
CA SER A 123 7.07 -11.56 9.51
C SER A 123 7.76 -10.19 9.68
N GLY A 124 7.19 -9.30 10.47
CA GLY A 124 7.65 -7.91 10.61
C GLY A 124 7.48 -7.07 9.35
N SER A 125 6.61 -7.49 8.42
CA SER A 125 6.45 -6.79 7.13
C SER A 125 5.00 -6.83 6.63
N SER A 126 4.38 -5.65 6.58
CA SER A 126 3.05 -5.49 5.98
C SER A 126 3.07 -5.79 4.48
N TRP A 127 4.10 -5.37 3.77
CA TRP A 127 4.22 -5.56 2.32
C TRP A 127 4.27 -7.03 1.90
N SER A 128 5.10 -7.83 2.58
CA SER A 128 5.17 -9.27 2.29
C SER A 128 3.88 -10.00 2.64
N THR A 129 3.21 -9.62 3.73
CA THR A 129 1.92 -10.19 4.12
C THR A 129 0.84 -9.90 3.08
N ILE A 130 0.73 -8.65 2.61
CA ILE A 130 -0.26 -8.26 1.58
C ILE A 130 0.02 -9.00 0.28
N ALA A 131 1.28 -9.05 -0.16
CA ALA A 131 1.65 -9.63 -1.44
C ALA A 131 1.68 -11.17 -1.46
N THR A 132 1.54 -11.83 -0.34
CA THR A 132 1.47 -13.30 -0.24
C THR A 132 0.08 -13.75 0.15
N ILE A 133 -0.18 -13.83 1.47
CA ILE A 133 -1.46 -14.32 1.97
C ILE A 133 -2.63 -13.39 1.61
N GLY A 134 -2.36 -12.08 1.46
CA GLY A 134 -3.37 -11.11 1.03
C GLY A 134 -3.96 -11.46 -0.33
N ILE A 135 -3.16 -11.93 -1.29
CA ILE A 135 -3.65 -12.35 -2.62
C ILE A 135 -4.61 -13.54 -2.50
N ALA A 136 -4.31 -14.50 -1.61
CA ALA A 136 -5.21 -15.63 -1.38
C ALA A 136 -6.54 -15.17 -0.78
N PHE A 137 -6.51 -14.28 0.24
CA PHE A 137 -7.74 -13.70 0.80
C PHE A 137 -8.51 -12.84 -0.19
N GLN A 138 -7.83 -12.12 -1.07
CA GLN A 138 -8.49 -11.39 -2.16
C GLN A 138 -9.27 -12.36 -3.05
N GLY A 139 -8.67 -13.47 -3.45
CA GLY A 139 -9.33 -14.50 -4.25
C GLY A 139 -10.52 -15.15 -3.53
N ILE A 140 -10.37 -15.52 -2.25
CA ILE A 140 -11.45 -16.10 -1.44
C ILE A 140 -12.63 -15.12 -1.33
N GLY A 141 -12.35 -13.85 -1.01
CA GLY A 141 -13.37 -12.84 -0.84
C GLY A 141 -14.14 -12.54 -2.11
N ASN A 142 -13.47 -12.54 -3.26
CA ASN A 142 -14.09 -12.34 -4.56
C ASN A 142 -15.07 -13.49 -4.89
N VAL A 143 -14.67 -14.74 -4.63
CA VAL A 143 -15.57 -15.91 -4.82
C VAL A 143 -16.76 -15.87 -3.85
N MET A 144 -16.57 -15.36 -2.63
CA MET A 144 -17.63 -15.15 -1.65
C MET A 144 -18.55 -13.96 -1.97
N GLY A 145 -18.26 -13.16 -3.00
CA GLY A 145 -19.07 -12.05 -3.45
C GLY A 145 -18.85 -10.73 -2.71
N TYR A 146 -17.75 -10.60 -1.96
CA TYR A 146 -17.36 -9.32 -1.36
C TYR A 146 -16.78 -8.37 -2.41
N SER A 147 -16.98 -7.05 -2.24
CA SER A 147 -16.33 -6.06 -3.10
C SER A 147 -14.84 -5.94 -2.78
N ASP A 148 -14.03 -5.69 -3.81
CA ASP A 148 -12.56 -5.57 -3.70
C ASP A 148 -12.12 -4.58 -2.61
N GLY A 149 -12.83 -3.46 -2.47
CA GLY A 149 -12.50 -2.43 -1.47
C GLY A 149 -12.63 -2.93 -0.03
N TRP A 150 -13.64 -3.72 0.31
CA TRP A 150 -13.80 -4.29 1.63
C TRP A 150 -12.74 -5.34 1.93
N ILE A 151 -12.45 -6.20 0.95
CA ILE A 151 -11.42 -7.24 1.09
C ILE A 151 -10.05 -6.60 1.28
N ALA A 152 -9.67 -5.68 0.39
CA ALA A 152 -8.41 -4.96 0.48
C ALA A 152 -8.29 -4.17 1.78
N GLY A 153 -9.36 -3.51 2.22
CA GLY A 153 -9.40 -2.80 3.50
C GLY A 153 -9.11 -3.71 4.70
N ALA A 154 -9.72 -4.90 4.74
CA ALA A 154 -9.49 -5.87 5.81
C ALA A 154 -8.04 -6.38 5.81
N ILE A 155 -7.50 -6.76 4.64
CA ILE A 155 -6.14 -7.26 4.47
C ILE A 155 -5.11 -6.20 4.87
N ILE A 156 -5.25 -4.98 4.34
CA ILE A 156 -4.32 -3.88 4.59
C ILE A 156 -4.35 -3.48 6.06
N SER A 157 -5.54 -3.34 6.65
CA SER A 157 -5.68 -2.98 8.07
C SER A 157 -5.01 -4.00 8.97
N GLY A 158 -5.21 -5.29 8.73
CA GLY A 158 -4.56 -6.37 9.47
C GLY A 158 -3.05 -6.35 9.31
N ALA A 159 -2.57 -6.28 8.06
CA ALA A 159 -1.14 -6.29 7.75
C ALA A 159 -0.39 -5.12 8.37
N TYR A 160 -0.93 -3.90 8.26
CA TYR A 160 -0.31 -2.71 8.87
C TYR A 160 -0.38 -2.72 10.39
N PHE A 161 -1.49 -3.17 10.96
CA PHE A 161 -1.59 -3.34 12.42
C PHE A 161 -0.52 -4.30 12.93
N GLY A 162 -0.39 -5.46 12.29
CA GLY A 162 0.61 -6.46 12.65
C GLY A 162 2.05 -5.96 12.54
N ASP A 163 2.37 -5.26 11.46
CA ASP A 163 3.67 -4.65 11.23
C ASP A 163 4.05 -3.66 12.35
N LYS A 164 3.11 -2.82 12.79
CA LYS A 164 3.36 -1.82 13.84
C LYS A 164 3.49 -2.39 15.25
N VAL A 165 2.95 -3.57 15.50
CA VAL A 165 3.03 -4.28 16.79
C VAL A 165 4.16 -5.31 16.80
N SER A 166 4.73 -5.62 15.64
CA SER A 166 5.79 -6.62 15.48
C SER A 166 7.07 -6.18 16.20
N PRO A 167 7.72 -7.09 16.95
CA PRO A 167 9.05 -6.84 17.49
C PRO A 167 10.15 -6.89 16.44
N LEU A 168 9.83 -7.27 15.19
CA LEU A 168 10.76 -7.41 14.07
C LEU A 168 10.69 -6.23 13.09
N SER A 169 9.74 -5.32 13.27
CA SER A 169 9.55 -4.12 12.42
C SER A 169 10.48 -2.98 12.79
#